data_7cd2717c2d9ff21ead4c4d90066f2387
#
_entry.id   7cd2717c2d9ff21ead4c4d90066f2387
#
_cell.length_a   1.000
_cell.length_b   1.000
_cell.length_c   1.000
_cell.angle_alpha   90.00
_cell.angle_beta   90.00
_cell.angle_gamma   90.00
#
_symmetry.space_group_name_H-M   'P 1'
#
loop_
_entity.id
_entity.type
_entity.pdbx_description
1 polymer ?
#
loop_
_entity_poly.entity_id
_entity_poly.type
_entity_poly.pdbx_seq_one_letter_code
_entity_poly.pdbx_strand_id
1 'polypeptide(L)'
;MALIYEKKGKIAYITINRPEVMNAMDPETYHELSQAWIDVRDDPDVWCAIITGAGNKSFSAGADLRKTIPKEQEKWHFWQTQEEQILNRGLEVWKPIIAAVNGY
;
A
#
# COMPACT_ATOMS: atom_id res chain seq x y z
N MET A 1 -2.58 13.62 -2.06
CA MET A 1 -2.10 12.32 -2.57
C MET A 1 -2.65 11.21 -1.68
N ALA A 2 -3.05 10.11 -2.28
CA ALA A 2 -3.63 8.99 -1.55
C ALA A 2 -2.60 8.21 -0.72
N LEU A 3 -1.33 8.38 -1.01
CA LEU A 3 -0.25 7.73 -0.28
C LEU A 3 0.86 8.74 -0.03
N ILE A 4 1.41 8.71 1.18
CA ILE A 4 2.60 9.50 1.52
C ILE A 4 3.77 8.54 1.67
N TYR A 5 4.84 8.79 0.94
CA TYR A 5 6.03 7.95 0.97
C TYR A 5 7.25 8.82 1.32
N GLU A 6 7.91 8.48 2.41
CA GLU A 6 9.08 9.20 2.89
C GLU A 6 10.19 8.23 3.27
N LYS A 7 11.43 8.65 3.12
CA LYS A 7 12.60 7.89 3.57
C LYS A 7 13.40 8.72 4.56
N LYS A 8 13.70 8.14 5.72
CA LYS A 8 14.50 8.78 6.76
C LYS A 8 15.55 7.79 7.24
N GLY A 9 16.82 8.10 7.02
CA GLY A 9 17.90 7.17 7.34
C GLY A 9 17.76 5.89 6.52
N LYS A 10 17.66 4.75 7.20
CA LYS A 10 17.54 3.43 6.57
C LYS A 10 16.09 2.92 6.52
N ILE A 11 15.12 3.76 6.87
CA ILE A 11 13.72 3.36 7.00
C ILE A 11 12.86 4.09 5.98
N ALA A 12 12.00 3.35 5.28
CA ALA A 12 10.95 3.90 4.43
C ALA A 12 9.65 3.97 5.24
N TYR A 13 8.98 5.10 5.18
CA TYR A 13 7.69 5.35 5.86
C TYR A 13 6.60 5.48 4.81
N ILE A 14 5.60 4.61 4.87
CA ILE A 14 4.48 4.60 3.94
C ILE A 14 3.22 4.88 4.74
N THR A 15 2.49 5.94 4.38
CA THR A 15 1.25 6.33 5.04
C THR A 15 0.11 6.31 4.05
N ILE A 16 -0.93 5.52 4.35
CA ILE A 16 -2.17 5.51 3.57
C ILE A 16 -2.93 6.77 3.98
N ASN A 17 -3.15 7.70 3.05
CA ASN A 17 -3.66 9.04 3.34
C ASN A 17 -5.02 9.27 2.71
N ARG A 18 -6.01 8.52 3.16
CA ARG A 18 -7.42 8.69 2.79
C ARG A 18 -8.31 8.63 4.04
N PRO A 19 -8.04 9.50 5.05
CA PRO A 19 -8.78 9.42 6.31
C PRO A 19 -10.29 9.71 6.16
N GLU A 20 -10.68 10.45 5.14
CA GLU A 20 -12.08 10.76 4.86
C GLU A 20 -12.92 9.52 4.47
N VAL A 21 -12.27 8.45 4.07
CA VAL A 21 -12.91 7.16 3.77
C VAL A 21 -12.29 6.02 4.58
N MET A 22 -11.84 6.33 5.79
CA MET A 22 -11.23 5.35 6.72
C MET A 22 -10.02 4.63 6.11
N ASN A 23 -9.25 5.35 5.28
CA ASN A 23 -8.08 4.83 4.57
C ASN A 23 -8.39 3.62 3.69
N ALA A 24 -9.61 3.55 3.15
CA ALA A 24 -9.96 2.56 2.13
C ALA A 24 -9.11 2.79 0.88
N MET A 25 -8.71 1.72 0.23
CA MET A 25 -7.79 1.78 -0.90
C MET A 25 -8.51 1.58 -2.22
N ASP A 26 -8.39 2.57 -3.12
CA ASP A 26 -8.85 2.48 -4.50
C ASP A 26 -7.71 2.03 -5.42
N PRO A 27 -7.97 1.80 -6.72
CA PRO A 27 -6.92 1.37 -7.64
C PRO A 27 -5.72 2.30 -7.71
N GLU A 28 -5.91 3.61 -7.61
CA GLU A 28 -4.81 4.58 -7.58
C GLU A 28 -3.93 4.37 -6.34
N THR A 29 -4.55 4.12 -5.19
CA THR A 29 -3.82 3.85 -3.95
C THR A 29 -3.00 2.57 -4.08
N TYR A 30 -3.57 1.50 -4.65
CA TYR A 30 -2.84 0.27 -4.88
C TYR A 30 -1.65 0.49 -5.81
N HIS A 31 -1.85 1.27 -6.86
CA HIS A 31 -0.77 1.57 -7.81
C HIS A 31 0.36 2.33 -7.11
N GLU A 32 0.04 3.38 -6.37
CA GLU A 32 1.05 4.16 -5.62
C GLU A 32 1.77 3.28 -4.59
N LEU A 33 1.02 2.40 -3.90
CA LEU A 33 1.61 1.50 -2.92
C LEU A 33 2.56 0.50 -3.58
N SER A 34 2.20 -0.04 -4.74
CA SER A 34 3.06 -0.93 -5.50
C SER A 34 4.36 -0.24 -5.92
N GLN A 35 4.27 1.01 -6.34
CA GLN A 35 5.45 1.79 -6.69
C GLN A 35 6.36 2.02 -5.47
N ALA A 36 5.76 2.27 -4.31
CA ALA A 36 6.52 2.42 -3.07
C ALA A 36 7.24 1.11 -2.70
N TRP A 37 6.56 -0.04 -2.82
CA TRP A 37 7.18 -1.33 -2.55
C TRP A 37 8.33 -1.64 -3.49
N ILE A 38 8.20 -1.29 -4.77
CA ILE A 38 9.28 -1.45 -5.75
C ILE A 38 10.50 -0.61 -5.35
N ASP A 39 10.28 0.63 -4.92
CA ASP A 39 11.36 1.48 -4.46
C ASP A 39 12.03 0.92 -3.20
N VAL A 40 11.25 0.45 -2.25
CA VAL A 40 11.79 -0.21 -1.04
C VAL A 40 12.64 -1.42 -1.41
N ARG A 41 12.16 -2.24 -2.33
CA ARG A 41 12.89 -3.44 -2.79
C ARG A 41 14.23 -3.06 -3.42
N ASP A 42 14.24 -2.04 -4.26
CA ASP A 42 15.38 -1.75 -5.13
C ASP A 42 16.36 -0.73 -4.55
N ASP A 43 15.97 0.04 -3.53
CA ASP A 43 16.85 1.04 -2.91
C ASP A 43 17.77 0.37 -1.90
N PRO A 44 19.10 0.32 -2.15
CA PRO A 44 20.04 -0.34 -1.23
C PRO A 44 20.18 0.37 0.11
N ASP A 45 19.79 1.64 0.20
CA ASP A 45 19.86 2.39 1.45
C ASP A 45 18.65 2.16 2.36
N VAL A 46 17.59 1.56 1.85
CA VAL A 46 16.40 1.20 2.65
C VAL A 46 16.56 -0.21 3.18
N TRP A 47 16.56 -0.35 4.52
CA TRP A 47 16.71 -1.62 5.19
C TRP A 47 15.40 -2.22 5.67
N CYS A 48 14.41 -1.37 5.96
CA CYS A 48 13.08 -1.82 6.35
C CYS A 48 12.04 -0.76 6.01
N ALA A 49 10.78 -1.14 6.08
CA ALA A 49 9.67 -0.23 5.81
C ALA A 49 8.64 -0.29 6.94
N ILE A 50 8.00 0.85 7.21
CA ILE A 50 6.90 0.96 8.16
C ILE A 50 5.69 1.46 7.39
N ILE A 51 4.56 0.76 7.49
CA ILE A 51 3.31 1.19 6.87
C ILE A 51 2.29 1.52 7.96
N THR A 52 1.59 2.63 7.80
CA THR A 52 0.56 3.08 8.74
C THR A 52 -0.56 3.80 7.98
N GLY A 53 -1.64 4.16 8.69
CA GLY A 53 -2.73 4.94 8.14
C GLY A 53 -2.73 6.36 8.70
N ALA A 54 -3.13 7.34 7.89
CA ALA A 54 -3.24 8.73 8.32
C ALA A 54 -4.38 8.88 9.35
N GLY A 55 -4.18 9.80 10.28
CA GLY A 55 -5.16 10.07 11.33
C GLY A 55 -5.06 9.11 12.51
N ASN A 56 -6.12 9.06 13.32
CA ASN A 56 -6.13 8.26 14.54
C ASN A 56 -7.33 7.31 14.64
N LYS A 57 -8.08 7.12 13.56
CA LYS A 57 -9.29 6.29 13.55
C LYS A 57 -9.11 4.97 12.84
N SER A 58 -8.32 4.93 11.78
CA SER A 58 -8.20 3.73 10.95
C SER A 58 -6.79 3.57 10.41
N PHE A 59 -6.33 2.34 10.41
CA PHE A 59 -5.17 1.94 9.60
C PHE A 59 -5.60 1.84 8.15
N SER A 60 -6.56 0.98 7.84
CA SER A 60 -7.19 0.87 6.52
C SER A 60 -8.48 0.08 6.64
N ALA A 61 -9.53 0.54 5.96
CA ALA A 61 -10.79 -0.18 5.86
C ALA A 61 -10.77 -1.25 4.75
N GLY A 62 -9.64 -1.42 4.06
CA GLY A 62 -9.51 -2.37 2.96
C GLY A 62 -9.84 -1.74 1.62
N ALA A 63 -10.32 -2.55 0.67
CA ALA A 63 -10.61 -2.07 -0.67
C ALA A 63 -11.80 -1.10 -0.70
N ASP A 64 -11.67 -0.03 -1.48
CA ASP A 64 -12.78 0.89 -1.73
C ASP A 64 -13.72 0.21 -2.73
N LEU A 65 -14.83 -0.31 -2.23
CA LEU A 65 -15.75 -1.12 -3.02
C LEU A 65 -16.38 -0.37 -4.18
N ARG A 66 -16.51 0.95 -4.07
CA ARG A 66 -17.09 1.75 -5.15
C ARG A 66 -16.16 1.92 -6.34
N LYS A 67 -14.86 1.82 -6.12
CA LYS A 67 -13.83 2.06 -7.14
C LYS A 67 -13.01 0.84 -7.47
N THR A 68 -12.91 -0.14 -6.55
CA THR A 68 -11.99 -1.25 -6.65
C THR A 68 -12.63 -2.51 -7.22
N ILE A 69 -13.98 -2.66 -7.15
CA ILE A 69 -14.64 -3.82 -7.74
C ILE A 69 -14.47 -3.76 -9.26
N PRO A 70 -13.68 -4.66 -9.85
CA PRO A 70 -13.42 -4.62 -11.29
C PRO A 70 -14.64 -5.11 -12.08
N LYS A 71 -14.71 -4.71 -13.35
CA LYS A 71 -15.60 -5.34 -14.33
C LYS A 71 -15.19 -6.81 -14.48
N GLU A 72 -16.09 -7.63 -15.00
CA GLU A 72 -15.87 -9.07 -15.04
C GLU A 72 -14.56 -9.47 -15.73
N GLN A 73 -14.21 -8.81 -16.81
CA GLN A 73 -12.97 -9.05 -17.53
C GLN A 73 -11.75 -8.66 -16.71
N GLU A 74 -11.87 -7.59 -15.93
CA GLU A 74 -10.80 -7.09 -15.07
C GLU A 74 -10.59 -7.99 -13.85
N LYS A 75 -11.64 -8.69 -13.39
CA LYS A 75 -11.52 -9.65 -12.30
C LYS A 75 -10.52 -10.76 -12.62
N TRP A 76 -10.58 -11.31 -13.83
CA TRP A 76 -9.64 -12.32 -14.26
C TRP A 76 -8.22 -11.82 -14.27
N HIS A 77 -8.01 -10.64 -14.84
CA HIS A 77 -6.68 -10.03 -14.88
C HIS A 77 -6.15 -9.77 -13.47
N PHE A 78 -6.99 -9.21 -12.59
CA PHE A 78 -6.63 -8.94 -11.20
C PHE A 78 -6.18 -10.22 -10.47
N TRP A 79 -6.94 -11.31 -10.60
CA TRP A 79 -6.61 -12.56 -9.94
C TRP A 79 -5.38 -13.25 -10.53
N GLN A 80 -5.14 -13.08 -11.81
CA GLN A 80 -3.99 -13.69 -12.49
C GLN A 80 -2.68 -12.97 -12.18
N THR A 81 -2.67 -11.66 -12.27
CA THR A 81 -1.43 -10.89 -12.13
C THR A 81 -1.10 -10.57 -10.69
N GLN A 82 -2.06 -10.07 -9.95
CA GLN A 82 -1.91 -9.64 -8.55
C GLN A 82 -0.68 -8.75 -8.30
N GLU A 83 -0.28 -8.01 -9.32
CA GLU A 83 0.93 -7.18 -9.27
C GLU A 83 0.76 -5.94 -8.40
N GLU A 84 -0.46 -5.41 -8.33
CA GLU A 84 -0.76 -4.21 -7.56
C GLU A 84 -1.56 -4.57 -6.31
N GLN A 85 -0.90 -5.21 -5.37
CA GLN A 85 -1.51 -5.65 -4.12
C GLN A 85 -1.00 -4.83 -2.94
N ILE A 86 -1.71 -4.96 -1.82
CA ILE A 86 -1.45 -4.21 -0.59
C ILE A 86 -0.03 -4.40 -0.07
N LEU A 87 0.44 -5.61 -0.13
CA LEU A 87 1.75 -5.98 0.39
C LEU A 87 2.71 -6.24 -0.77
N ASN A 88 3.63 -7.13 -0.56
CA ASN A 88 4.68 -7.43 -1.51
C ASN A 88 4.38 -8.58 -2.46
N ARG A 89 3.11 -8.97 -2.56
CA ARG A 89 2.71 -10.12 -3.38
C ARG A 89 3.05 -9.86 -4.85
N GLY A 90 3.83 -10.76 -5.42
CA GLY A 90 4.30 -10.63 -6.79
C GLY A 90 5.47 -9.68 -6.99
N LEU A 91 5.85 -8.91 -5.97
CA LEU A 91 6.95 -7.94 -6.06
C LEU A 91 8.26 -8.42 -5.43
N GLU A 92 8.21 -9.51 -4.66
CA GLU A 92 9.39 -10.12 -4.03
C GLU A 92 10.20 -9.15 -3.16
N VAL A 93 9.51 -8.47 -2.22
CA VAL A 93 10.17 -7.61 -1.25
C VAL A 93 10.62 -8.47 -0.05
N TRP A 94 11.92 -8.61 0.14
CA TRP A 94 12.49 -9.45 1.19
C TRP A 94 12.90 -8.68 2.44
N LYS A 95 12.82 -7.35 2.42
CA LYS A 95 13.15 -6.51 3.57
C LYS A 95 12.03 -6.58 4.62
N PRO A 96 12.35 -6.41 5.93
CA PRO A 96 11.32 -6.38 6.96
C PRO A 96 10.30 -5.26 6.73
N ILE A 97 9.03 -5.58 6.90
CA ILE A 97 7.92 -4.63 6.79
C ILE A 97 7.15 -4.67 8.10
N ILE A 98 7.00 -3.50 8.73
CA ILE A 98 6.30 -3.36 10.01
C ILE A 98 5.00 -2.59 9.77
N ALA A 99 3.88 -3.17 10.17
CA ALA A 99 2.61 -2.48 10.13
C ALA A 99 2.38 -1.79 11.49
N ALA A 100 2.38 -0.46 11.47
CA ALA A 100 2.06 0.34 12.65
C ALA A 100 0.54 0.60 12.63
N VAL A 101 -0.21 -0.34 13.19
CA VAL A 101 -1.67 -0.33 13.13
C VAL A 101 -2.22 0.65 14.16
N ASN A 102 -2.83 1.74 13.69
CA ASN A 102 -3.30 2.86 14.50
C ASN A 102 -4.83 2.94 14.60
N GLY A 103 -5.50 1.82 14.46
CA GLY A 103 -6.95 1.73 14.50
C GLY A 103 -7.43 0.53 13.68
N TYR A 104 -8.57 0.73 13.03
CA TYR A 104 -9.13 -0.34 12.20
C TYR A 104 -8.37 -0.57 10.90
#